data_311f6837d9ce432ecc4385139beb94cf
#
_entry.id   311f6837d9ce432ecc4385139beb94cf
#
_cell.length_a   1.000
_cell.length_b   1.000
_cell.length_c   1.000
_cell.angle_alpha   90.00
_cell.angle_beta   90.00
_cell.angle_gamma   90.00
#
_symmetry.space_group_name_H-M   'P 1'
#
loop_
_entity.id
_entity.type
_entity.pdbx_description
1 polymer ?
#
loop_
_entity_poly.entity_id
_entity_poly.type
_entity_poly.pdbx_seq_one_letter_code
_entity_poly.pdbx_strand_id
1 'polypeptide(L)'
;MKHRGRHRRRRRGAALRAVLTGTALALTAAATLISASQADVTENPGALKPLTSPADTSRLRLQERLVPARTLDRLTAAMGRPVGVDAVLQSTDRGLREDGDCSAGDRASLPVAPAAARAYCWDPADTAAGDWRPASVTTSGDADDDGVWGTHRVVLAGWTHSTTTGRPAERGLARVAFVDADDPAHLSYRWVLLVVPVDGGRDYRGLTSGLSGMVWYQNKLLVTTTTGGADALYVYDLDRIQRTTVDGPAIGRVPGGWSADGYDYVLPAVASYRFTSGRCAPSGPPCPGALALDRGTTPDSLVAAEWTAPGGDRRARLWRYAFSDDPARPGLLATDAWGRADAVEAYRTRADGIRGLLSYRKPGADRPSWYVGRLPESRDGHGGLWRQDTRGARAARCGADASDRCWARDAGSLSYWQETGEVWSLSDRMLFALPLAELDRSLD
;
A
#
# COMPACT_ATOMS: atom_id res chain seq x y z
N MET A 1 36.34 37.97 82.17
CA MET A 1 37.60 38.24 81.42
C MET A 1 37.75 37.21 80.33
N LYS A 2 38.06 37.69 79.16
CA LYS A 2 38.72 37.11 77.98
C LYS A 2 37.91 36.22 77.00
N HIS A 3 37.66 36.86 75.87
CA HIS A 3 37.39 36.36 74.57
C HIS A 3 38.42 35.38 74.01
N ARG A 4 37.94 34.39 73.22
CA ARG A 4 38.55 33.78 72.01
C ARG A 4 37.61 32.64 71.61
N GLY A 5 37.21 32.46 70.35
CA GLY A 5 37.60 32.88 69.02
C GLY A 5 36.61 32.31 68.00
N ARG A 6 36.01 33.21 67.24
CA ARG A 6 35.18 32.92 66.10
C ARG A 6 36.02 33.10 64.84
N HIS A 7 36.61 32.06 64.27
CA HIS A 7 37.18 32.20 62.92
C HIS A 7 37.56 30.87 62.24
N ARG A 8 36.75 29.80 62.41
CA ARG A 8 37.09 28.56 61.67
C ARG A 8 35.93 27.89 60.92
N ARG A 9 34.74 28.55 60.74
CA ARG A 9 33.58 27.94 60.11
C ARG A 9 33.28 28.46 58.71
N ARG A 10 34.00 29.44 58.16
CA ARG A 10 33.66 30.03 56.84
C ARG A 10 34.37 29.41 55.62
N ARG A 11 35.39 28.59 55.77
CA ARG A 11 36.11 28.00 54.63
C ARG A 11 35.62 26.62 54.18
N ARG A 12 34.83 25.91 54.98
CA ARG A 12 34.25 24.60 54.55
C ARG A 12 32.97 24.73 53.71
N GLY A 13 32.25 25.82 53.82
CA GLY A 13 31.01 26.01 53.03
C GLY A 13 31.24 26.43 51.57
N ALA A 14 32.34 27.09 51.26
CA ALA A 14 32.67 27.50 49.92
C ALA A 14 33.17 26.34 49.04
N ALA A 15 33.95 25.41 49.67
CA ALA A 15 34.41 24.21 48.97
C ALA A 15 33.30 23.23 48.63
N LEU A 16 32.30 23.11 49.56
CA LEU A 16 31.14 22.23 49.33
C LEU A 16 30.18 22.75 48.25
N ARG A 17 30.06 24.10 48.14
CA ARG A 17 29.25 24.72 47.05
C ARG A 17 29.93 24.63 45.68
N ALA A 18 31.24 24.70 45.62
CA ALA A 18 31.97 24.53 44.37
C ALA A 18 31.94 23.11 43.85
N VAL A 19 31.95 22.11 44.75
CA VAL A 19 31.82 20.67 44.34
C VAL A 19 30.39 20.35 43.89
N LEU A 20 29.37 20.88 44.56
CA LEU A 20 27.97 20.65 44.19
C LEU A 20 27.59 21.36 42.86
N THR A 21 28.14 22.54 42.58
CA THR A 21 27.91 23.22 41.28
C THR A 21 28.67 22.55 40.15
N GLY A 22 29.88 22.02 40.40
CA GLY A 22 30.66 21.29 39.38
C GLY A 22 30.02 19.95 39.00
N THR A 23 29.47 19.22 39.98
CA THR A 23 28.75 17.95 39.73
C THR A 23 27.37 18.16 39.05
N ALA A 24 26.68 19.26 39.36
CA ALA A 24 25.41 19.59 38.70
C ALA A 24 25.62 19.99 37.21
N LEU A 25 26.68 20.71 36.88
CA LEU A 25 27.06 21.04 35.52
C LEU A 25 27.54 19.84 34.72
N ALA A 26 28.30 18.92 35.35
CA ALA A 26 28.71 17.69 34.72
C ALA A 26 27.55 16.71 34.45
N LEU A 27 26.58 16.64 35.36
CA LEU A 27 25.36 15.82 35.18
C LEU A 27 24.41 16.41 34.13
N THR A 28 24.29 17.74 34.02
CA THR A 28 23.49 18.39 32.98
C THR A 28 24.16 18.24 31.59
N ALA A 29 25.50 18.35 31.51
CA ALA A 29 26.18 18.10 30.25
C ALA A 29 26.13 16.63 29.82
N ALA A 30 26.22 15.67 30.77
CA ALA A 30 26.03 14.26 30.47
C ALA A 30 24.58 13.93 30.09
N ALA A 31 23.57 14.54 30.70
CA ALA A 31 22.18 14.38 30.36
C ALA A 31 21.85 14.98 28.98
N THR A 32 22.41 16.13 28.62
CA THR A 32 22.26 16.71 27.29
C THR A 32 22.99 15.92 26.21
N LEU A 33 24.15 15.34 26.49
CA LEU A 33 24.87 14.46 25.56
C LEU A 33 24.15 13.12 25.40
N ILE A 34 23.56 12.56 26.46
CA ILE A 34 22.74 11.35 26.36
C ILE A 34 21.43 11.65 25.62
N SER A 35 20.79 12.80 25.83
CA SER A 35 19.60 13.20 25.08
C SER A 35 19.92 13.51 23.60
N ALA A 36 21.07 14.11 23.29
CA ALA A 36 21.50 14.31 21.91
C ALA A 36 21.88 13.00 21.22
N SER A 37 22.50 12.05 21.94
CA SER A 37 22.79 10.72 21.38
C SER A 37 21.56 9.80 21.31
N GLN A 38 20.48 10.10 22.02
CA GLN A 38 19.19 9.40 21.87
C GLN A 38 18.30 10.02 20.79
N ALA A 39 18.52 11.27 20.40
CA ALA A 39 17.84 11.90 19.28
C ALA A 39 18.34 11.39 17.92
N ASP A 40 19.51 10.77 17.85
CA ASP A 40 20.07 10.11 16.68
C ASP A 40 19.85 8.58 16.69
N VAL A 41 18.87 8.05 17.39
CA VAL A 41 18.44 6.67 17.19
C VAL A 41 17.67 6.61 15.88
N THR A 42 18.46 6.65 14.86
CA THR A 42 18.24 6.31 13.46
C THR A 42 16.91 5.64 13.19
N GLU A 43 16.03 6.33 12.50
CA GLU A 43 14.87 5.79 11.77
C GLU A 43 15.27 4.67 10.78
N ASN A 44 16.58 4.38 10.65
CA ASN A 44 17.11 3.34 9.77
C ASN A 44 16.60 1.95 10.20
N PRO A 45 15.76 1.31 9.37
CA PRO A 45 15.18 0.01 9.70
C PRO A 45 16.20 -1.14 9.71
N GLY A 46 17.43 -0.91 9.24
CA GLY A 46 18.52 -1.90 9.20
C GLY A 46 18.27 -3.05 8.23
N ALA A 47 19.03 -4.11 8.40
CA ALA A 47 18.94 -5.30 7.56
C ALA A 47 17.65 -6.09 7.81
N LEU A 48 17.08 -6.67 6.76
CA LEU A 48 15.99 -7.63 6.83
C LEU A 48 16.45 -8.89 7.58
N LYS A 49 15.65 -9.35 8.52
CA LYS A 49 15.90 -10.59 9.28
C LYS A 49 15.03 -11.71 8.76
N PRO A 50 15.59 -12.78 8.19
CA PRO A 50 14.80 -13.91 7.70
C PRO A 50 13.94 -14.52 8.82
N LEU A 51 12.71 -14.89 8.49
CA LEU A 51 11.79 -15.67 9.33
C LEU A 51 11.82 -17.10 8.83
N THR A 52 12.52 -17.97 9.55
CA THR A 52 12.70 -19.39 9.17
C THR A 52 11.99 -20.36 10.11
N SER A 53 11.49 -19.84 11.25
CA SER A 53 10.76 -20.65 12.21
C SER A 53 9.41 -21.11 11.63
N PRO A 54 9.08 -22.42 11.69
CA PRO A 54 7.76 -22.92 11.29
C PRO A 54 6.59 -22.22 12.02
N ALA A 55 6.80 -21.79 13.26
CA ALA A 55 5.80 -21.06 14.03
C ALA A 55 5.52 -19.65 13.47
N ASP A 56 6.55 -19.00 12.90
CA ASP A 56 6.39 -17.69 12.26
C ASP A 56 5.79 -17.81 10.86
N THR A 57 6.27 -18.75 10.04
CA THR A 57 5.83 -18.93 8.65
C THR A 57 4.42 -19.51 8.55
N SER A 58 4.02 -20.41 9.47
CA SER A 58 2.66 -20.94 9.50
C SER A 58 1.57 -19.87 9.72
N ARG A 59 1.92 -18.76 10.36
CA ARG A 59 1.00 -17.61 10.53
C ARG A 59 0.74 -16.85 9.24
N LEU A 60 1.58 -17.04 8.22
CA LEU A 60 1.46 -16.42 6.89
C LEU A 60 0.68 -17.32 5.92
N ARG A 61 0.37 -18.58 6.30
CA ARG A 61 -0.35 -19.51 5.44
C ARG A 61 -1.75 -19.03 5.15
N LEU A 62 -2.11 -19.01 3.87
CA LEU A 62 -3.42 -18.67 3.38
C LEU A 62 -4.23 -19.91 2.99
N GLN A 63 -5.53 -19.85 3.16
CA GLN A 63 -6.50 -20.78 2.60
C GLN A 63 -7.27 -20.11 1.48
N GLU A 64 -7.20 -20.66 0.30
CA GLU A 64 -7.99 -20.22 -0.85
C GLU A 64 -9.47 -20.58 -0.70
N ARG A 65 -10.32 -19.69 -1.19
CA ARG A 65 -11.77 -19.85 -1.28
C ARG A 65 -12.25 -19.36 -2.63
N LEU A 66 -12.44 -20.27 -3.57
CA LEU A 66 -13.01 -19.95 -4.87
C LEU A 66 -14.52 -19.70 -4.72
N VAL A 67 -15.03 -18.67 -5.39
CA VAL A 67 -16.47 -18.53 -5.62
C VAL A 67 -16.89 -19.65 -6.57
N PRO A 68 -17.88 -20.47 -6.22
CA PRO A 68 -18.30 -21.57 -7.10
C PRO A 68 -18.67 -21.09 -8.51
N ALA A 69 -18.21 -21.75 -9.56
CA ALA A 69 -18.48 -21.38 -10.95
C ALA A 69 -19.99 -21.15 -11.20
N ARG A 70 -20.85 -22.04 -10.69
CA ARG A 70 -22.31 -21.90 -10.78
C ARG A 70 -22.85 -20.59 -10.18
N THR A 71 -22.17 -20.01 -9.19
CA THR A 71 -22.54 -18.71 -8.59
C THR A 71 -22.22 -17.57 -9.56
N LEU A 72 -21.03 -17.59 -10.14
CA LEU A 72 -20.59 -16.62 -11.13
C LEU A 72 -21.43 -16.71 -12.43
N ASP A 73 -21.70 -17.93 -12.91
CA ASP A 73 -22.50 -18.17 -14.11
C ASP A 73 -23.93 -17.69 -13.93
N ARG A 74 -24.51 -17.90 -12.73
CA ARG A 74 -25.85 -17.40 -12.42
C ARG A 74 -25.90 -15.87 -12.40
N LEU A 75 -24.88 -15.23 -11.80
CA LEU A 75 -24.78 -13.77 -11.78
C LEU A 75 -24.65 -13.23 -13.21
N THR A 76 -23.74 -13.81 -14.01
CA THR A 76 -23.55 -13.46 -15.42
C THR A 76 -24.83 -13.66 -16.24
N ALA A 77 -25.52 -14.77 -16.05
CA ALA A 77 -26.81 -15.02 -16.78
C ALA A 77 -27.89 -14.00 -16.41
N ALA A 78 -27.87 -13.47 -15.17
CA ALA A 78 -28.85 -12.50 -14.70
C ALA A 78 -28.49 -11.05 -15.06
N MET A 79 -27.20 -10.70 -15.15
CA MET A 79 -26.74 -9.35 -15.48
C MET A 79 -26.47 -9.14 -16.97
N GLY A 80 -26.24 -10.21 -17.72
CA GLY A 80 -25.84 -10.17 -19.11
C GLY A 80 -24.36 -10.51 -19.33
N ARG A 81 -23.92 -10.43 -20.57
CA ARG A 81 -22.52 -10.74 -20.93
C ARG A 81 -21.55 -9.73 -20.29
N PRO A 82 -20.45 -10.20 -19.70
CA PRO A 82 -19.39 -9.32 -19.25
C PRO A 82 -18.83 -8.44 -20.39
N VAL A 83 -18.39 -7.24 -20.05
CA VAL A 83 -17.95 -6.24 -21.03
C VAL A 83 -16.43 -6.12 -21.18
N GLY A 84 -15.67 -6.53 -20.16
CA GLY A 84 -14.21 -6.45 -20.15
C GLY A 84 -13.67 -5.04 -19.94
N VAL A 85 -12.33 -4.92 -19.91
CA VAL A 85 -11.60 -3.67 -19.65
C VAL A 85 -11.80 -2.66 -20.78
N ASP A 86 -11.74 -3.09 -22.05
CA ASP A 86 -11.84 -2.21 -23.22
C ASP A 86 -13.14 -1.40 -23.23
N ALA A 87 -14.26 -2.01 -22.85
CA ALA A 87 -15.54 -1.30 -22.80
C ALA A 87 -15.59 -0.26 -21.68
N VAL A 88 -14.85 -0.47 -20.58
CA VAL A 88 -14.70 0.51 -19.50
C VAL A 88 -13.87 1.69 -20.00
N LEU A 89 -12.74 1.44 -20.67
CA LEU A 89 -11.86 2.48 -21.20
C LEU A 89 -12.55 3.31 -22.31
N GLN A 90 -13.30 2.66 -23.20
CA GLN A 90 -14.07 3.37 -24.24
C GLN A 90 -15.18 4.27 -23.69
N SER A 91 -15.54 4.11 -22.41
CA SER A 91 -16.61 4.87 -21.75
C SER A 91 -16.11 5.82 -20.67
N THR A 92 -14.79 6.18 -20.67
CA THR A 92 -14.23 7.15 -19.73
C THR A 92 -15.02 8.46 -19.81
N ASP A 93 -15.33 9.03 -18.64
CA ASP A 93 -16.15 10.25 -18.52
C ASP A 93 -15.50 11.32 -17.63
N ARG A 94 -14.29 11.03 -17.14
CA ARG A 94 -13.51 11.91 -16.26
C ARG A 94 -12.08 11.98 -16.74
N GLY A 95 -11.42 13.12 -16.49
CA GLY A 95 -10.02 13.35 -16.83
C GLY A 95 -9.16 13.56 -15.58
N LEU A 96 -7.91 13.13 -15.63
CA LEU A 96 -6.90 13.62 -14.73
C LEU A 96 -6.28 14.88 -15.31
N ARG A 97 -5.88 15.79 -14.44
CA ARG A 97 -5.21 17.06 -14.82
C ARG A 97 -3.73 16.94 -14.53
N GLU A 98 -2.89 17.46 -15.38
CA GLU A 98 -1.44 17.53 -15.14
C GLU A 98 -1.11 18.38 -13.90
N ASP A 99 0.07 18.19 -13.33
CA ASP A 99 0.49 18.81 -12.08
C ASP A 99 0.42 20.36 -12.10
N GLY A 100 0.67 20.97 -13.27
CA GLY A 100 0.53 22.41 -13.47
C GLY A 100 -0.86 22.97 -13.15
N ASP A 101 -1.91 22.17 -13.37
CA ASP A 101 -3.31 22.53 -13.14
C ASP A 101 -3.82 22.05 -11.77
N CYS A 102 -2.98 21.43 -10.98
CA CYS A 102 -3.31 20.94 -9.64
C CYS A 102 -3.16 22.03 -8.58
N SER A 103 -3.86 21.88 -7.46
CA SER A 103 -3.71 22.83 -6.34
C SER A 103 -2.30 22.76 -5.73
N ALA A 104 -1.84 23.86 -5.15
CA ALA A 104 -0.55 23.88 -4.43
C ALA A 104 -0.52 22.87 -3.28
N GLY A 105 -1.68 22.61 -2.63
CA GLY A 105 -1.80 21.61 -1.57
C GLY A 105 -1.61 20.19 -2.07
N ASP A 106 -2.20 19.86 -3.24
CA ASP A 106 -2.04 18.54 -3.86
C ASP A 106 -0.56 18.32 -4.26
N ARG A 107 0.05 19.29 -4.96
CA ARG A 107 1.47 19.25 -5.33
C ARG A 107 2.42 19.10 -4.14
N ALA A 108 2.10 19.74 -3.01
CA ALA A 108 2.89 19.62 -1.79
C ALA A 108 2.89 18.21 -1.17
N SER A 109 2.06 17.28 -1.66
CA SER A 109 2.07 15.88 -1.23
C SER A 109 3.06 15.02 -2.00
N LEU A 110 3.52 15.47 -3.16
CA LEU A 110 4.46 14.73 -4.02
C LEU A 110 5.83 14.54 -3.36
N PRO A 111 6.60 13.52 -3.77
CA PRO A 111 7.95 13.33 -3.27
C PRO A 111 8.85 14.54 -3.59
N VAL A 112 9.66 14.93 -2.62
CA VAL A 112 10.67 15.99 -2.76
C VAL A 112 11.93 15.44 -3.44
N ALA A 113 12.34 14.22 -3.06
CA ALA A 113 13.46 13.52 -3.64
C ALA A 113 13.28 11.98 -3.51
N PRO A 114 13.39 11.24 -4.62
CA PRO A 114 13.46 11.75 -5.99
C PRO A 114 12.12 12.37 -6.41
N ALA A 115 12.18 13.43 -7.22
CA ALA A 115 10.99 14.13 -7.67
C ALA A 115 10.20 13.27 -8.67
N ALA A 116 8.88 13.43 -8.69
CA ALA A 116 8.04 12.82 -9.72
C ALA A 116 8.41 13.35 -11.10
N ALA A 117 8.52 12.46 -12.09
CA ALA A 117 8.73 12.84 -13.49
C ALA A 117 7.41 13.27 -14.15
N ARG A 118 6.31 12.68 -13.72
CA ARG A 118 4.93 13.01 -14.13
C ARG A 118 4.03 12.93 -12.91
N ALA A 119 3.07 13.85 -12.81
CA ALA A 119 2.09 13.84 -11.75
C ALA A 119 0.75 14.39 -12.23
N TYR A 120 -0.32 13.84 -11.69
CA TYR A 120 -1.69 14.15 -12.09
C TYR A 120 -2.58 14.24 -10.85
N CYS A 121 -3.52 15.17 -10.86
CA CYS A 121 -4.57 15.24 -9.86
C CYS A 121 -5.91 14.78 -10.43
N TRP A 122 -6.71 14.17 -9.57
CA TRP A 122 -8.03 13.65 -9.89
C TRP A 122 -9.04 14.76 -10.14
N ASP A 123 -10.12 14.41 -10.82
CA ASP A 123 -11.24 15.32 -11.02
C ASP A 123 -11.73 15.87 -9.68
N PRO A 124 -11.94 17.20 -9.56
CA PRO A 124 -12.45 17.82 -8.34
C PRO A 124 -13.76 17.23 -7.82
N ALA A 125 -14.65 16.74 -8.72
CA ALA A 125 -15.90 16.12 -8.33
C ALA A 125 -15.69 14.83 -7.49
N ASP A 126 -14.58 14.11 -7.71
CA ASP A 126 -14.25 12.91 -6.93
C ASP A 126 -13.54 13.21 -5.61
N THR A 127 -12.94 14.40 -5.47
CA THR A 127 -12.09 14.74 -4.33
C THR A 127 -12.71 15.79 -3.40
N ALA A 128 -13.73 16.55 -3.86
CA ALA A 128 -14.31 17.68 -3.13
C ALA A 128 -14.89 17.30 -1.77
N ALA A 129 -15.63 16.21 -1.68
CA ALA A 129 -16.25 15.78 -0.42
C ALA A 129 -15.25 15.19 0.59
N GLY A 130 -14.06 14.74 0.12
CA GLY A 130 -13.03 14.15 0.99
C GLY A 130 -13.41 12.79 1.57
N ASP A 131 -14.54 12.21 1.18
CA ASP A 131 -15.02 10.93 1.68
C ASP A 131 -14.34 9.73 1.01
N TRP A 132 -13.94 9.90 -0.24
CA TRP A 132 -13.17 8.92 -1.00
C TRP A 132 -11.68 9.26 -0.99
N ARG A 133 -10.84 8.24 -0.78
CA ARG A 133 -9.38 8.39 -0.73
C ARG A 133 -8.68 7.37 -1.60
N PRO A 134 -7.70 7.79 -2.41
CA PRO A 134 -6.79 6.86 -3.08
C PRO A 134 -6.06 6.01 -2.06
N ALA A 135 -5.79 4.77 -2.38
CA ALA A 135 -5.16 3.83 -1.44
C ALA A 135 -4.09 2.95 -2.07
N SER A 136 -4.25 2.55 -3.33
CA SER A 136 -3.32 1.66 -4.02
C SER A 136 -3.34 1.85 -5.53
N VAL A 137 -2.26 1.48 -6.20
CA VAL A 137 -2.10 1.52 -7.66
C VAL A 137 -1.45 0.24 -8.16
N THR A 138 -1.83 -0.18 -9.36
CA THR A 138 -1.20 -1.22 -10.17
C THR A 138 -1.39 -0.87 -11.65
N THR A 139 -0.60 -1.44 -12.54
CA THR A 139 -0.61 -1.07 -13.97
C THR A 139 -0.74 -2.29 -14.86
N SER A 140 -1.02 -2.10 -16.14
CA SER A 140 -0.95 -3.19 -17.13
C SER A 140 0.46 -3.77 -17.26
N GLY A 141 1.52 -3.06 -16.85
CA GLY A 141 2.86 -3.60 -16.71
C GLY A 141 3.00 -4.68 -15.63
N ASP A 142 2.12 -4.68 -14.61
CA ASP A 142 2.00 -5.80 -13.67
C ASP A 142 1.18 -6.96 -14.28
N ALA A 143 0.25 -6.67 -15.20
CA ALA A 143 -0.67 -7.66 -15.75
C ALA A 143 -0.04 -8.56 -16.80
N ASP A 144 0.67 -7.98 -17.75
CA ASP A 144 1.26 -8.68 -18.89
C ASP A 144 2.72 -8.27 -19.10
N ASP A 145 3.50 -9.17 -19.72
CA ASP A 145 4.94 -9.00 -19.95
C ASP A 145 5.26 -7.95 -21.00
N ASP A 146 4.30 -7.60 -21.87
CA ASP A 146 4.46 -6.55 -22.87
C ASP A 146 4.04 -5.14 -22.37
N GLY A 147 3.53 -5.07 -21.14
CA GLY A 147 3.16 -3.83 -20.47
C GLY A 147 1.81 -3.24 -20.92
N VAL A 148 1.06 -3.94 -21.75
CA VAL A 148 -0.26 -3.50 -22.23
C VAL A 148 -1.33 -4.54 -21.90
N TRP A 149 -2.58 -4.10 -21.84
CA TRP A 149 -3.74 -4.97 -21.79
C TRP A 149 -4.46 -4.90 -23.13
N GLY A 150 -4.32 -5.94 -23.94
CA GLY A 150 -4.72 -5.90 -25.35
C GLY A 150 -3.89 -4.89 -26.13
N THR A 151 -4.43 -3.71 -26.39
CA THR A 151 -3.69 -2.60 -27.07
C THR A 151 -3.55 -1.36 -26.17
N HIS A 152 -4.00 -1.43 -24.92
CA HIS A 152 -4.13 -0.30 -24.03
C HIS A 152 -3.09 -0.32 -22.92
N ARG A 153 -2.53 0.83 -22.61
CA ARG A 153 -1.81 1.10 -21.36
C ARG A 153 -2.81 1.51 -20.30
N VAL A 154 -2.85 0.78 -19.21
CA VAL A 154 -3.87 0.97 -18.18
C VAL A 154 -3.25 1.13 -16.80
N VAL A 155 -3.71 2.14 -16.06
CA VAL A 155 -3.42 2.27 -14.63
C VAL A 155 -4.70 2.01 -13.85
N LEU A 156 -4.65 1.12 -12.88
CA LEU A 156 -5.74 0.87 -11.95
C LEU A 156 -5.44 1.56 -10.61
N ALA A 157 -6.31 2.45 -10.17
CA ALA A 157 -6.18 3.13 -8.89
C ALA A 157 -7.34 2.76 -7.96
N GLY A 158 -7.01 2.09 -6.86
CA GLY A 158 -7.99 1.67 -5.84
C GLY A 158 -8.30 2.78 -4.85
N TRP A 159 -9.58 3.03 -4.61
CA TRP A 159 -10.07 4.03 -3.67
C TRP A 159 -11.01 3.41 -2.65
N THR A 160 -10.95 3.93 -1.43
CA THR A 160 -11.81 3.51 -0.32
C THR A 160 -12.61 4.68 0.21
N HIS A 161 -13.90 4.46 0.41
CA HIS A 161 -14.77 5.41 1.09
C HIS A 161 -14.49 5.43 2.60
N SER A 162 -14.61 6.59 3.21
CA SER A 162 -14.53 6.75 4.67
C SER A 162 -15.53 5.83 5.39
N THR A 163 -15.14 5.28 6.53
CA THR A 163 -16.03 4.46 7.37
C THR A 163 -16.87 5.29 8.32
N THR A 164 -16.57 6.59 8.45
CA THR A 164 -17.19 7.49 9.46
C THR A 164 -18.00 8.62 8.85
N THR A 165 -17.74 8.99 7.61
CA THR A 165 -18.41 10.08 6.89
C THR A 165 -19.21 9.56 5.70
N GLY A 166 -19.99 10.40 5.05
CA GLY A 166 -20.83 10.07 3.92
C GLY A 166 -22.09 9.28 4.26
N ARG A 167 -22.81 8.86 3.22
CA ARG A 167 -24.03 8.05 3.36
C ARG A 167 -23.71 6.68 3.98
N PRO A 168 -24.53 6.14 4.89
CA PRO A 168 -24.26 4.83 5.52
C PRO A 168 -24.01 3.69 4.54
N ALA A 169 -24.68 3.69 3.39
CA ALA A 169 -24.53 2.67 2.35
C ALA A 169 -23.17 2.71 1.64
N GLU A 170 -22.50 3.87 1.61
CA GLU A 170 -21.21 4.08 0.96
C GLU A 170 -20.02 3.77 1.89
N ARG A 171 -20.24 3.78 3.20
CA ARG A 171 -19.16 3.68 4.19
C ARG A 171 -18.31 2.43 4.01
N GLY A 172 -17.01 2.66 3.81
CA GLY A 172 -16.03 1.62 3.61
C GLY A 172 -16.08 0.95 2.24
N LEU A 173 -16.92 1.39 1.30
CA LEU A 173 -16.95 0.84 -0.06
C LEU A 173 -15.60 1.00 -0.73
N ALA A 174 -15.33 0.08 -1.63
CA ALA A 174 -14.12 0.03 -2.45
C ALA A 174 -14.47 0.15 -3.94
N ARG A 175 -13.80 1.06 -4.64
CA ARG A 175 -13.90 1.26 -6.09
C ARG A 175 -12.52 1.33 -6.73
N VAL A 176 -12.44 1.09 -8.02
CA VAL A 176 -11.22 1.18 -8.81
C VAL A 176 -11.46 2.13 -9.99
N ALA A 177 -10.56 3.09 -10.16
CA ALA A 177 -10.48 3.86 -11.39
C ALA A 177 -9.71 3.05 -12.43
N PHE A 178 -10.31 2.85 -13.58
CA PHE A 178 -9.67 2.32 -14.77
C PHE A 178 -9.21 3.52 -15.61
N VAL A 179 -7.92 3.79 -15.56
CA VAL A 179 -7.31 4.95 -16.21
C VAL A 179 -6.74 4.52 -17.54
N ASP A 180 -7.22 5.14 -18.62
CA ASP A 180 -6.61 5.07 -19.93
C ASP A 180 -5.31 5.89 -19.91
N ALA A 181 -4.20 5.23 -20.11
CA ALA A 181 -2.85 5.79 -20.07
C ALA A 181 -2.13 5.69 -21.44
N ASP A 182 -2.87 5.49 -22.54
CA ASP A 182 -2.33 5.44 -23.89
C ASP A 182 -1.70 6.78 -24.29
N ASP A 183 -2.34 7.89 -23.91
CA ASP A 183 -1.78 9.23 -24.04
C ASP A 183 -1.44 9.83 -22.68
N PRO A 184 -0.16 9.90 -22.31
CA PRO A 184 0.25 10.46 -21.01
C PRO A 184 -0.10 11.95 -20.80
N ALA A 185 -0.40 12.70 -21.87
CA ALA A 185 -0.84 14.09 -21.75
C ALA A 185 -2.35 14.21 -21.46
N HIS A 186 -3.13 13.17 -21.69
CA HIS A 186 -4.59 13.21 -21.60
C HIS A 186 -5.15 11.95 -20.93
N LEU A 187 -4.78 11.70 -19.66
CA LEU A 187 -5.31 10.57 -18.92
C LEU A 187 -6.80 10.75 -18.65
N SER A 188 -7.58 9.74 -18.98
CA SER A 188 -9.01 9.70 -18.66
C SER A 188 -9.36 8.43 -17.91
N TYR A 189 -10.47 8.41 -17.15
CA TYR A 189 -10.82 7.25 -16.34
C TYR A 189 -12.32 7.02 -16.18
N ARG A 190 -12.65 5.79 -15.78
CA ARG A 190 -13.98 5.34 -15.40
C ARG A 190 -13.94 4.58 -14.09
N TRP A 191 -14.97 4.78 -13.25
CA TRP A 191 -15.12 4.06 -12.00
C TRP A 191 -15.76 2.70 -12.17
N VAL A 192 -15.24 1.70 -11.46
CA VAL A 192 -15.80 0.37 -11.32
C VAL A 192 -15.94 0.04 -9.84
N LEU A 193 -17.15 -0.30 -9.38
CA LEU A 193 -17.38 -0.69 -7.99
C LEU A 193 -16.97 -2.15 -7.78
N LEU A 194 -16.19 -2.43 -6.74
CA LEU A 194 -15.89 -3.79 -6.34
C LEU A 194 -17.03 -4.41 -5.56
N VAL A 195 -17.48 -5.59 -5.98
CA VAL A 195 -18.63 -6.27 -5.37
C VAL A 195 -18.31 -7.73 -5.03
N VAL A 196 -19.06 -8.29 -4.10
CA VAL A 196 -18.95 -9.68 -3.68
C VAL A 196 -20.27 -10.37 -3.95
N PRO A 197 -20.31 -11.44 -4.77
CA PRO A 197 -21.52 -12.22 -5.00
C PRO A 197 -22.07 -12.81 -3.70
N VAL A 198 -23.38 -12.72 -3.50
CA VAL A 198 -24.10 -13.28 -2.36
C VAL A 198 -25.28 -14.13 -2.84
N ASP A 199 -25.93 -14.84 -1.94
CA ASP A 199 -27.13 -15.68 -2.22
C ASP A 199 -26.95 -16.63 -3.42
N GLY A 200 -25.72 -17.18 -3.55
CA GLY A 200 -25.38 -18.10 -4.64
C GLY A 200 -25.46 -17.46 -6.02
N GLY A 201 -25.14 -16.17 -6.14
CA GLY A 201 -25.13 -15.39 -7.39
C GLY A 201 -26.50 -14.85 -7.80
N ARG A 202 -27.47 -14.80 -6.88
CA ARG A 202 -28.74 -14.13 -7.10
C ARG A 202 -28.69 -12.64 -6.81
N ASP A 203 -27.64 -12.23 -6.07
CA ASP A 203 -27.40 -10.85 -5.66
C ASP A 203 -25.89 -10.60 -5.47
N TYR A 204 -25.51 -9.33 -5.28
CA TYR A 204 -24.19 -8.92 -4.83
C TYR A 204 -24.28 -7.79 -3.80
N ARG A 205 -23.24 -7.62 -3.03
CA ARG A 205 -23.03 -6.48 -2.14
C ARG A 205 -21.73 -5.79 -2.48
N GLY A 206 -21.60 -4.50 -2.19
CA GLY A 206 -20.33 -3.77 -2.30
C GLY A 206 -19.25 -4.39 -1.41
N LEU A 207 -17.99 -4.37 -1.86
CA LEU A 207 -16.85 -4.66 -1.00
C LEU A 207 -16.68 -3.49 -0.03
N THR A 208 -16.81 -3.75 1.26
CA THR A 208 -16.51 -2.78 2.32
C THR A 208 -15.15 -3.11 2.92
N SER A 209 -14.11 -2.47 2.41
CA SER A 209 -12.73 -2.72 2.85
C SER A 209 -11.77 -1.61 2.42
N GLY A 210 -10.70 -1.40 3.20
CA GLY A 210 -9.56 -0.60 2.75
C GLY A 210 -8.76 -1.34 1.67
N LEU A 211 -8.42 -0.66 0.59
CA LEU A 211 -7.60 -1.17 -0.51
C LEU A 211 -6.15 -0.72 -0.34
N SER A 212 -5.49 -1.08 0.75
CA SER A 212 -4.12 -0.62 1.01
C SER A 212 -3.04 -1.21 0.09
N GLY A 213 -3.35 -2.31 -0.59
CA GLY A 213 -2.49 -2.95 -1.58
C GLY A 213 -3.31 -3.56 -2.70
N MET A 214 -2.81 -3.49 -3.92
CA MET A 214 -3.45 -3.99 -5.12
C MET A 214 -2.39 -4.46 -6.11
N VAL A 215 -2.62 -5.60 -6.74
CA VAL A 215 -1.77 -6.16 -7.79
C VAL A 215 -2.63 -6.72 -8.90
N TRP A 216 -2.40 -6.27 -10.11
CA TRP A 216 -2.96 -6.84 -11.32
C TRP A 216 -1.96 -7.83 -11.91
N TYR A 217 -2.28 -9.12 -11.93
CA TYR A 217 -1.44 -10.15 -12.50
C TYR A 217 -2.25 -11.02 -13.44
N GLN A 218 -1.85 -11.08 -14.71
CA GLN A 218 -2.63 -11.67 -15.79
C GLN A 218 -4.05 -11.06 -15.80
N ASN A 219 -5.10 -11.87 -15.90
CA ASN A 219 -6.48 -11.37 -15.85
C ASN A 219 -7.04 -11.23 -14.42
N LYS A 220 -6.22 -11.29 -13.37
CA LYS A 220 -6.68 -11.18 -11.98
C LYS A 220 -6.18 -9.92 -11.29
N LEU A 221 -7.08 -9.29 -10.55
CA LEU A 221 -6.79 -8.19 -9.65
C LEU A 221 -6.90 -8.70 -8.22
N LEU A 222 -5.78 -8.73 -7.50
CA LEU A 222 -5.70 -9.08 -6.09
C LEU A 222 -5.73 -7.79 -5.27
N VAL A 223 -6.59 -7.73 -4.25
CA VAL A 223 -6.70 -6.55 -3.38
C VAL A 223 -6.65 -6.96 -1.91
N THR A 224 -6.02 -6.14 -1.07
CA THR A 224 -6.02 -6.34 0.38
C THR A 224 -7.37 -6.06 1.00
N THR A 225 -7.58 -6.66 2.17
CA THR A 225 -8.67 -6.29 3.07
C THR A 225 -8.09 -5.89 4.42
N THR A 226 -8.30 -4.67 4.84
CA THR A 226 -7.64 -4.13 6.05
C THR A 226 -8.50 -4.13 7.30
N THR A 227 -9.81 -4.18 7.20
CA THR A 227 -10.68 -3.96 8.36
C THR A 227 -11.81 -4.98 8.46
N GLY A 228 -11.84 -5.67 9.62
CA GLY A 228 -13.02 -6.40 10.08
C GLY A 228 -13.42 -7.67 9.33
N GLY A 229 -12.89 -7.88 8.13
CA GLY A 229 -13.14 -9.07 7.32
C GLY A 229 -12.37 -10.29 7.85
N ALA A 230 -12.86 -11.47 7.50
CA ALA A 230 -12.13 -12.71 7.77
C ALA A 230 -11.11 -13.01 6.68
N ASP A 231 -11.28 -12.43 5.49
CA ASP A 231 -10.41 -12.62 4.33
C ASP A 231 -9.25 -11.62 4.38
N ALA A 232 -8.06 -12.07 3.97
CA ALA A 232 -6.86 -11.24 3.86
C ALA A 232 -6.78 -10.55 2.50
N LEU A 233 -7.20 -11.26 1.45
CA LEU A 233 -7.23 -10.79 0.07
C LEU A 233 -8.54 -11.19 -0.60
N TYR A 234 -9.03 -10.34 -1.50
CA TYR A 234 -10.00 -10.71 -2.53
C TYR A 234 -9.33 -10.75 -3.89
N VAL A 235 -9.88 -11.60 -4.77
CA VAL A 235 -9.44 -11.74 -6.16
C VAL A 235 -10.62 -11.44 -7.07
N TYR A 236 -10.37 -10.63 -8.06
CA TYR A 236 -11.31 -10.22 -9.11
C TYR A 236 -10.79 -10.68 -10.46
N ASP A 237 -11.69 -11.02 -11.37
CA ASP A 237 -11.37 -11.41 -12.74
C ASP A 237 -11.80 -10.28 -13.68
N LEU A 238 -10.84 -9.62 -14.34
CA LEU A 238 -11.12 -8.46 -15.19
C LEU A 238 -11.91 -8.81 -16.44
N ASP A 239 -11.96 -10.09 -16.83
CA ASP A 239 -12.84 -10.58 -17.90
C ASP A 239 -14.31 -10.65 -17.47
N ARG A 240 -14.62 -10.36 -16.18
CA ARG A 240 -15.96 -10.48 -15.59
C ARG A 240 -16.55 -9.14 -15.16
N ILE A 241 -16.09 -8.03 -15.71
CA ILE A 241 -16.70 -6.72 -15.47
C ILE A 241 -18.13 -6.75 -16.00
N GLN A 242 -19.11 -6.34 -15.17
CA GLN A 242 -20.53 -6.33 -15.50
C GLN A 242 -21.04 -4.90 -15.56
N ARG A 243 -21.99 -4.64 -16.47
CA ARG A 243 -22.69 -3.36 -16.55
C ARG A 243 -23.93 -3.40 -15.66
N THR A 244 -24.19 -2.32 -14.92
CA THR A 244 -25.45 -2.10 -14.22
C THR A 244 -26.55 -1.69 -15.19
N THR A 245 -27.81 -1.86 -14.81
CA THR A 245 -28.96 -1.59 -15.68
C THR A 245 -29.92 -0.55 -15.09
N VAL A 246 -29.75 -0.23 -13.81
CA VAL A 246 -30.59 0.73 -13.08
C VAL A 246 -29.69 1.73 -12.38
N ASP A 247 -29.81 3.00 -12.73
CA ASP A 247 -29.19 4.09 -11.99
C ASP A 247 -29.97 4.33 -10.68
N GLY A 248 -29.26 4.32 -9.56
CA GLY A 248 -29.86 4.53 -8.25
C GLY A 248 -28.91 4.25 -7.08
N PRO A 249 -29.30 4.63 -5.86
CA PRO A 249 -28.44 4.56 -4.67
C PRO A 249 -28.33 3.16 -4.05
N ALA A 250 -29.01 2.16 -4.61
CA ALA A 250 -28.94 0.80 -4.12
C ALA A 250 -27.70 0.07 -4.65
N ILE A 251 -27.26 -0.97 -3.95
CA ILE A 251 -26.22 -1.88 -4.41
C ILE A 251 -26.77 -3.30 -4.39
N GLY A 252 -26.81 -3.94 -5.56
CA GLY A 252 -27.34 -5.28 -5.74
C GLY A 252 -28.53 -5.31 -6.68
N ARG A 253 -29.34 -6.36 -6.55
CA ARG A 253 -30.53 -6.57 -7.34
C ARG A 253 -31.66 -5.66 -6.89
N VAL A 254 -32.29 -4.98 -7.83
CA VAL A 254 -33.43 -4.06 -7.61
C VAL A 254 -34.58 -4.39 -8.56
N PRO A 255 -35.80 -3.87 -8.34
CA PRO A 255 -36.85 -3.95 -9.33
C PRO A 255 -36.39 -3.36 -10.66
N GLY A 256 -36.51 -4.14 -11.72
CA GLY A 256 -36.08 -3.73 -13.07
C GLY A 256 -34.62 -4.04 -13.45
N GLY A 257 -33.79 -4.53 -12.51
CA GLY A 257 -32.43 -4.90 -12.87
C GLY A 257 -31.41 -4.88 -11.73
N TRP A 258 -30.27 -4.26 -11.99
CA TRP A 258 -29.07 -4.24 -11.11
C TRP A 258 -28.57 -2.82 -10.94
N SER A 259 -28.32 -2.42 -9.71
CA SER A 259 -27.86 -1.08 -9.34
C SER A 259 -26.57 -1.16 -8.51
N ALA A 260 -25.74 -0.15 -8.60
CA ALA A 260 -24.45 -0.07 -7.92
C ALA A 260 -24.13 1.35 -7.41
N ASP A 261 -25.08 1.99 -6.72
CA ASP A 261 -24.89 3.32 -6.15
C ASP A 261 -24.45 4.40 -7.19
N GLY A 262 -25.07 4.34 -8.39
CA GLY A 262 -24.74 5.25 -9.49
C GLY A 262 -23.52 4.84 -10.33
N TYR A 263 -22.83 3.74 -10.03
CA TYR A 263 -21.75 3.22 -10.87
C TYR A 263 -22.31 2.39 -12.03
N ASP A 264 -21.82 2.65 -13.25
CA ASP A 264 -22.23 1.89 -14.45
C ASP A 264 -21.61 0.49 -14.51
N TYR A 265 -20.54 0.26 -13.76
CA TYR A 265 -19.79 -0.99 -13.81
C TYR A 265 -19.54 -1.54 -12.41
N VAL A 266 -19.65 -2.86 -12.31
CA VAL A 266 -19.24 -3.62 -11.13
C VAL A 266 -18.28 -4.73 -11.51
N LEU A 267 -17.36 -5.03 -10.61
CA LEU A 267 -16.44 -6.15 -10.75
C LEU A 267 -16.70 -7.16 -9.63
N PRO A 268 -17.24 -8.36 -9.95
CA PRO A 268 -17.53 -9.39 -8.96
C PRO A 268 -16.28 -10.15 -8.53
N ALA A 269 -16.11 -10.37 -7.22
CA ALA A 269 -15.06 -11.22 -6.69
C ALA A 269 -15.22 -12.68 -7.18
N VAL A 270 -14.10 -13.30 -7.55
CA VAL A 270 -14.04 -14.69 -8.00
C VAL A 270 -13.37 -15.62 -6.99
N ALA A 271 -12.57 -15.06 -6.07
CA ALA A 271 -11.94 -15.80 -4.99
C ALA A 271 -11.63 -14.89 -3.81
N SER A 272 -11.28 -15.49 -2.69
CA SER A 272 -10.62 -14.82 -1.57
C SER A 272 -9.57 -15.73 -0.93
N TYR A 273 -8.64 -15.12 -0.21
CA TYR A 273 -7.64 -15.81 0.60
C TYR A 273 -7.78 -15.41 2.05
N ARG A 274 -7.74 -16.39 2.94
CA ARG A 274 -7.88 -16.19 4.39
C ARG A 274 -6.71 -16.79 5.13
N PHE A 275 -6.16 -16.11 6.13
CA PHE A 275 -5.15 -16.73 6.97
C PHE A 275 -5.72 -17.96 7.70
N THR A 276 -5.00 -19.09 7.66
CA THR A 276 -5.41 -20.32 8.34
C THR A 276 -5.37 -20.18 9.86
N SER A 277 -4.54 -19.27 10.38
CA SER A 277 -4.37 -18.97 11.81
C SER A 277 -5.38 -17.95 12.36
N GLY A 278 -6.36 -17.52 11.55
CA GLY A 278 -7.45 -16.65 11.98
C GLY A 278 -7.41 -15.25 11.36
N ARG A 279 -8.12 -14.32 11.97
CA ARG A 279 -8.16 -12.92 11.50
C ARG A 279 -6.86 -12.20 11.80
N CYS A 280 -6.50 -11.22 10.97
CA CYS A 280 -5.34 -10.39 11.24
C CYS A 280 -5.48 -9.66 12.58
N ALA A 281 -4.41 -9.70 13.38
CA ALA A 281 -4.37 -9.10 14.72
C ALA A 281 -2.92 -8.78 15.11
N PRO A 282 -2.70 -7.85 16.07
CA PRO A 282 -1.35 -7.50 16.52
C PRO A 282 -0.50 -8.67 16.99
N SER A 283 -1.07 -9.67 17.66
CA SER A 283 -0.39 -10.88 18.14
C SER A 283 -0.61 -12.12 17.27
N GLY A 284 -1.36 -11.98 16.16
CA GLY A 284 -1.79 -13.06 15.28
C GLY A 284 -1.18 -13.00 13.87
N PRO A 285 -1.96 -13.44 12.86
CA PRO A 285 -1.62 -13.23 11.48
C PRO A 285 -1.42 -11.74 11.17
N PRO A 286 -0.54 -11.38 10.20
CA PRO A 286 -0.34 -9.99 9.81
C PRO A 286 -1.58 -9.41 9.14
N CYS A 287 -1.79 -8.10 9.30
CA CYS A 287 -2.73 -7.37 8.44
C CYS A 287 -1.95 -6.88 7.21
N PRO A 288 -2.26 -7.36 6.00
CA PRO A 288 -1.57 -6.87 4.81
C PRO A 288 -1.81 -5.37 4.62
N GLY A 289 -0.74 -4.59 4.56
CA GLY A 289 -0.76 -3.13 4.43
C GLY A 289 -0.31 -2.63 3.07
N ALA A 290 0.42 -3.45 2.32
CA ALA A 290 0.85 -3.18 0.95
C ALA A 290 1.01 -4.50 0.19
N LEU A 291 0.83 -4.44 -1.12
CA LEU A 291 1.11 -5.53 -2.07
C LEU A 291 1.93 -4.98 -3.23
N ALA A 292 2.75 -5.83 -3.85
CA ALA A 292 3.37 -5.58 -5.14
C ALA A 292 3.62 -6.91 -5.88
N LEU A 293 3.84 -6.81 -7.19
CA LEU A 293 4.31 -7.91 -8.02
C LEU A 293 5.84 -7.98 -7.98
N ASP A 294 6.41 -9.17 -7.97
CA ASP A 294 7.82 -9.42 -8.24
C ASP A 294 7.97 -10.41 -9.39
N ARG A 295 8.39 -9.91 -10.53
CA ARG A 295 8.72 -10.68 -11.74
C ARG A 295 10.17 -11.17 -11.75
N GLY A 296 10.93 -10.90 -10.70
CA GLY A 296 12.32 -11.37 -10.56
C GLY A 296 12.45 -12.80 -10.06
N THR A 297 11.33 -13.52 -9.88
CA THR A 297 11.28 -14.93 -9.44
C THR A 297 10.64 -15.82 -10.50
N THR A 298 10.83 -17.13 -10.37
CA THR A 298 10.19 -18.13 -11.25
C THR A 298 9.57 -19.20 -10.36
N PRO A 299 8.24 -19.33 -10.33
CA PRO A 299 7.26 -18.44 -10.93
C PRO A 299 7.28 -17.02 -10.31
N ASP A 300 6.60 -16.07 -10.95
CA ASP A 300 6.38 -14.72 -10.41
C ASP A 300 5.76 -14.78 -9.03
N SER A 301 5.91 -13.71 -8.25
CA SER A 301 5.47 -13.71 -6.86
C SER A 301 4.66 -12.48 -6.49
N LEU A 302 3.65 -12.69 -5.64
CA LEU A 302 3.00 -11.64 -4.88
C LEU A 302 3.83 -11.36 -3.64
N VAL A 303 4.30 -10.13 -3.48
CA VAL A 303 4.95 -9.68 -2.24
C VAL A 303 4.00 -8.84 -1.41
N ALA A 304 4.12 -8.96 -0.10
CA ALA A 304 3.25 -8.29 0.86
C ALA A 304 4.03 -7.74 2.04
N ALA A 305 3.54 -6.63 2.59
CA ALA A 305 4.03 -6.04 3.84
C ALA A 305 2.93 -5.99 4.89
N GLU A 306 3.30 -6.20 6.14
CA GLU A 306 2.41 -6.04 7.28
C GLU A 306 2.18 -4.56 7.57
N TRP A 307 0.92 -4.20 7.81
CA TRP A 307 0.56 -2.90 8.35
C TRP A 307 0.91 -2.80 9.84
N THR A 308 1.68 -1.80 10.20
CA THR A 308 1.93 -1.37 11.58
C THR A 308 1.79 0.15 11.64
N ALA A 309 1.33 0.69 12.75
CA ALA A 309 1.21 2.14 12.89
C ALA A 309 2.60 2.81 12.87
N PRO A 310 2.75 4.00 12.24
CA PRO A 310 3.98 4.77 12.31
C PRO A 310 4.35 5.11 13.76
N GLY A 311 5.65 5.13 14.07
CA GLY A 311 6.17 5.45 15.41
C GLY A 311 5.94 4.37 16.46
N GLY A 312 5.54 3.16 16.07
CA GLY A 312 5.29 2.05 16.99
C GLY A 312 6.53 1.16 17.19
N ASP A 313 6.61 0.52 18.37
CA ASP A 313 7.68 -0.45 18.67
C ASP A 313 7.56 -1.77 17.91
N ARG A 314 6.50 -1.95 17.16
CA ARG A 314 6.17 -3.21 16.50
C ARG A 314 6.89 -3.34 15.17
N ARG A 315 7.65 -4.42 15.02
CA ARG A 315 8.36 -4.78 13.79
C ARG A 315 7.40 -5.37 12.78
N ALA A 316 7.40 -4.83 11.55
CA ALA A 316 6.60 -5.36 10.46
C ALA A 316 7.22 -6.63 9.86
N ARG A 317 6.39 -7.41 9.18
CA ARG A 317 6.79 -8.57 8.39
C ARG A 317 6.66 -8.23 6.91
N LEU A 318 7.60 -8.74 6.11
CA LEU A 318 7.56 -8.76 4.65
C LEU A 318 7.55 -10.23 4.23
N TRP A 319 6.75 -10.59 3.25
CA TRP A 319 6.70 -11.98 2.80
C TRP A 319 6.29 -12.08 1.33
N ARG A 320 6.44 -13.29 0.78
CA ARG A 320 6.23 -13.59 -0.63
C ARG A 320 5.42 -14.87 -0.80
N TYR A 321 4.44 -14.85 -1.73
CA TYR A 321 3.76 -16.04 -2.23
C TYR A 321 4.08 -16.22 -3.72
N ALA A 322 4.29 -17.46 -4.15
CA ALA A 322 4.41 -17.77 -5.57
C ALA A 322 3.02 -17.68 -6.24
N PHE A 323 2.96 -17.20 -7.46
CA PHE A 323 1.80 -17.39 -8.32
C PHE A 323 1.79 -18.83 -8.87
N SER A 324 0.62 -19.31 -9.28
CA SER A 324 0.46 -20.63 -9.88
C SER A 324 1.05 -20.63 -11.30
N ASP A 325 1.79 -21.67 -11.63
CA ASP A 325 2.25 -22.00 -12.97
C ASP A 325 1.27 -22.93 -13.72
N ASP A 326 0.18 -23.36 -13.06
CA ASP A 326 -0.87 -24.17 -13.67
C ASP A 326 -1.73 -23.30 -14.61
N PRO A 327 -1.78 -23.61 -15.93
CA PRO A 327 -2.58 -22.86 -16.89
C PRO A 327 -4.10 -22.84 -16.59
N ALA A 328 -4.59 -23.79 -15.77
CA ALA A 328 -5.98 -23.79 -15.32
C ALA A 328 -6.24 -22.80 -14.16
N ARG A 329 -5.20 -22.17 -13.62
CA ARG A 329 -5.26 -21.29 -12.47
C ARG A 329 -4.57 -19.93 -12.72
N PRO A 330 -4.87 -19.26 -13.86
CA PRO A 330 -4.16 -18.04 -14.23
C PRO A 330 -4.37 -16.95 -13.17
N GLY A 331 -3.29 -16.28 -12.77
CA GLY A 331 -3.30 -15.16 -11.84
C GLY A 331 -3.67 -15.49 -10.40
N LEU A 332 -3.80 -16.78 -10.04
CA LEU A 332 -4.03 -17.22 -8.67
C LEU A 332 -2.72 -17.60 -7.98
N LEU A 333 -2.69 -17.62 -6.66
CA LEU A 333 -1.53 -18.08 -5.91
C LEU A 333 -1.36 -19.61 -6.05
N ALA A 334 -0.11 -20.05 -6.02
CA ALA A 334 0.21 -21.47 -5.93
C ALA A 334 -0.31 -22.05 -4.61
N THR A 335 -1.01 -23.18 -4.69
CA THR A 335 -1.59 -23.84 -3.52
C THR A 335 -1.26 -25.34 -3.51
N ASP A 336 -1.27 -25.92 -2.31
CA ASP A 336 -1.24 -27.37 -2.15
C ASP A 336 -2.59 -28.00 -2.55
N ALA A 337 -2.68 -29.33 -2.44
CA ALA A 337 -3.89 -30.09 -2.76
C ALA A 337 -5.12 -29.75 -1.87
N TRP A 338 -4.91 -29.05 -0.75
CA TRP A 338 -5.97 -28.58 0.14
C TRP A 338 -6.32 -27.10 -0.07
N GLY A 339 -5.74 -26.47 -1.10
CA GLY A 339 -5.95 -25.04 -1.40
C GLY A 339 -5.21 -24.11 -0.44
N ARG A 340 -4.08 -24.52 0.13
CA ARG A 340 -3.28 -23.68 1.03
C ARG A 340 -2.11 -23.10 0.27
N ALA A 341 -1.94 -21.77 0.38
CA ALA A 341 -0.77 -21.05 -0.12
C ALA A 341 0.19 -20.77 1.04
N ASP A 342 1.40 -21.30 0.97
CA ASP A 342 2.46 -21.02 1.92
C ASP A 342 3.33 -19.84 1.45
N ALA A 343 3.79 -19.03 2.40
CA ALA A 343 4.80 -18.02 2.11
C ALA A 343 6.13 -18.73 1.78
N VAL A 344 6.68 -18.46 0.60
CA VAL A 344 7.95 -19.04 0.13
C VAL A 344 9.16 -18.34 0.71
N GLU A 345 9.00 -17.10 1.14
CA GLU A 345 10.01 -16.26 1.77
C GLU A 345 9.36 -15.28 2.73
N ALA A 346 10.00 -15.04 3.88
CA ALA A 346 9.51 -14.07 4.85
C ALA A 346 10.66 -13.41 5.62
N TYR A 347 10.45 -12.14 5.97
CA TYR A 347 11.40 -11.32 6.71
C TYR A 347 10.71 -10.52 7.80
N ARG A 348 11.50 -10.10 8.80
CA ARG A 348 11.15 -9.08 9.78
C ARG A 348 11.95 -7.81 9.50
N THR A 349 11.29 -6.67 9.50
CA THR A 349 11.89 -5.34 9.39
C THR A 349 11.55 -4.48 10.62
N ARG A 350 12.36 -3.46 10.87
CA ARG A 350 12.04 -2.40 11.84
C ARG A 350 11.22 -1.26 11.20
N ALA A 351 11.09 -1.25 9.87
CA ALA A 351 10.21 -0.30 9.21
C ALA A 351 8.77 -0.50 9.72
N ASP A 352 8.10 0.60 9.99
CA ASP A 352 6.70 0.70 10.37
C ASP A 352 5.96 1.60 9.37
N GLY A 353 4.64 1.71 9.47
CA GLY A 353 3.85 2.57 8.59
C GLY A 353 4.00 2.25 7.10
N ILE A 354 4.28 0.99 6.75
CA ILE A 354 4.53 0.59 5.35
C ILE A 354 3.24 0.67 4.54
N ARG A 355 3.30 1.48 3.47
CA ARG A 355 2.22 1.64 2.49
C ARG A 355 2.68 1.39 1.06
N GLY A 356 3.91 1.75 0.73
CA GLY A 356 4.54 1.45 -0.55
C GLY A 356 5.44 0.22 -0.43
N LEU A 357 5.32 -0.70 -1.38
CA LEU A 357 6.16 -1.90 -1.46
C LEU A 357 6.49 -2.19 -2.91
N LEU A 358 7.77 -2.51 -3.17
CA LEU A 358 8.22 -3.06 -4.44
C LEU A 358 9.37 -4.03 -4.14
N SER A 359 9.38 -5.18 -4.80
CA SER A 359 10.53 -6.09 -4.83
C SER A 359 11.14 -6.04 -6.23
N TYR A 360 12.41 -5.70 -6.30
CA TYR A 360 13.10 -5.60 -7.58
C TYR A 360 14.50 -6.17 -7.50
N ARG A 361 14.87 -6.98 -8.48
CA ARG A 361 16.22 -7.53 -8.64
C ARG A 361 16.97 -6.76 -9.71
N LYS A 362 17.96 -5.96 -9.28
CA LYS A 362 18.85 -5.25 -10.20
C LYS A 362 19.56 -6.25 -11.12
N PRO A 363 19.83 -5.90 -12.38
CA PRO A 363 20.66 -6.70 -13.25
C PRO A 363 22.01 -7.03 -12.58
N GLY A 364 22.38 -8.31 -12.58
CA GLY A 364 23.61 -8.80 -11.94
C GLY A 364 23.55 -8.97 -10.42
N ALA A 365 22.44 -8.67 -9.77
CA ALA A 365 22.26 -8.96 -8.35
C ALA A 365 21.75 -10.40 -8.11
N ASP A 366 22.31 -11.08 -7.09
CA ASP A 366 21.92 -12.44 -6.73
C ASP A 366 20.52 -12.51 -6.13
N ARG A 367 20.07 -11.43 -5.48
CA ARG A 367 18.80 -11.37 -4.75
C ARG A 367 18.08 -10.04 -5.01
N PRO A 368 16.74 -10.02 -4.93
CA PRO A 368 15.98 -8.79 -4.99
C PRO A 368 16.23 -7.92 -3.75
N SER A 369 16.10 -6.61 -3.93
CA SER A 369 15.97 -5.63 -2.87
C SER A 369 14.49 -5.28 -2.67
N TRP A 370 14.14 -4.92 -1.46
CA TRP A 370 12.79 -4.48 -1.09
C TRP A 370 12.77 -2.96 -0.94
N TYR A 371 11.95 -2.30 -1.73
CA TYR A 371 11.71 -0.87 -1.63
C TYR A 371 10.49 -0.66 -0.76
N VAL A 372 10.62 0.15 0.26
CA VAL A 372 9.63 0.33 1.31
C VAL A 372 9.33 1.80 1.46
N GLY A 373 8.13 2.21 1.05
CA GLY A 373 7.57 3.53 1.30
C GLY A 373 6.86 3.54 2.66
N ARG A 374 7.27 4.47 3.53
CA ARG A 374 6.72 4.64 4.88
C ARG A 374 5.90 5.91 4.97
N LEU A 375 4.80 5.83 5.70
CA LEU A 375 4.04 7.03 6.08
C LEU A 375 4.85 7.94 7.00
N PRO A 376 4.62 9.26 6.95
CA PRO A 376 5.19 10.18 7.92
C PRO A 376 4.59 9.95 9.31
N GLU A 377 5.33 10.33 10.34
CA GLU A 377 4.84 10.32 11.73
C GLU A 377 3.80 11.42 11.98
N SER A 378 3.91 12.55 11.25
CA SER A 378 2.96 13.67 11.30
C SER A 378 2.14 13.76 10.02
N ARG A 379 0.88 14.16 10.11
CA ARG A 379 -0.03 14.25 8.96
C ARG A 379 0.44 15.20 7.85
N ASP A 380 1.20 16.22 8.19
CA ASP A 380 1.67 17.25 7.24
C ASP A 380 3.11 16.99 6.77
N GLY A 381 3.75 15.93 7.26
CA GLY A 381 5.12 15.58 6.91
C GLY A 381 5.21 14.75 5.62
N HIS A 382 6.41 14.63 5.09
CA HIS A 382 6.76 13.67 4.06
C HIS A 382 7.15 12.33 4.68
N GLY A 383 6.83 11.25 3.98
CA GLY A 383 7.25 9.90 4.34
C GLY A 383 8.71 9.62 4.01
N GLY A 384 9.15 8.42 4.27
CA GLY A 384 10.48 7.93 3.91
C GLY A 384 10.41 6.84 2.85
N LEU A 385 11.41 6.79 1.97
CA LEU A 385 11.60 5.69 1.03
C LEU A 385 12.91 4.98 1.33
N TRP A 386 12.86 3.68 1.52
CA TRP A 386 13.99 2.85 1.89
C TRP A 386 14.17 1.68 0.92
N ARG A 387 15.41 1.35 0.60
CA ARG A 387 15.78 0.08 -0.03
C ARG A 387 16.44 -0.80 1.02
N GLN A 388 15.85 -1.98 1.26
CA GLN A 388 16.32 -2.95 2.25
C GLN A 388 16.70 -4.28 1.61
N ASP A 389 17.73 -4.91 2.13
CA ASP A 389 18.08 -6.31 1.90
C ASP A 389 18.59 -6.94 3.21
N THR A 390 19.12 -8.16 3.15
CA THR A 390 19.68 -8.87 4.31
C THR A 390 21.02 -8.28 4.80
N ARG A 391 21.61 -7.32 4.08
CA ARG A 391 22.88 -6.65 4.43
C ARG A 391 22.63 -5.31 5.12
N GLY A 392 21.52 -4.62 4.80
CA GLY A 392 21.24 -3.32 5.40
C GLY A 392 20.02 -2.62 4.81
N ALA A 393 19.94 -1.32 5.08
CA ALA A 393 18.94 -0.42 4.53
C ALA A 393 19.60 0.89 4.09
N ARG A 394 19.10 1.47 3.01
CA ARG A 394 19.48 2.80 2.51
C ARG A 394 18.23 3.63 2.27
N ALA A 395 18.29 4.91 2.62
CA ALA A 395 17.18 5.86 2.45
C ALA A 395 17.44 6.81 1.29
N ALA A 396 16.39 7.19 0.60
CA ALA A 396 16.39 8.41 -0.18
C ALA A 396 16.56 9.61 0.75
N ARG A 397 17.44 10.54 0.40
CA ARG A 397 17.76 11.72 1.22
C ARG A 397 17.53 13.00 0.46
N CYS A 398 17.09 14.02 1.16
CA CYS A 398 16.82 15.33 0.59
C CYS A 398 17.20 16.47 1.55
N GLY A 399 17.45 17.64 0.97
CA GLY A 399 17.79 18.83 1.71
C GLY A 399 19.26 18.84 2.21
N ALA A 400 19.63 19.97 2.81
CA ALA A 400 20.98 20.19 3.31
C ALA A 400 21.31 19.40 4.58
N ASP A 401 20.30 19.01 5.35
CA ASP A 401 20.39 18.19 6.57
C ASP A 401 20.40 16.69 6.28
N ALA A 402 20.40 16.29 5.00
CA ALA A 402 20.30 14.90 4.56
C ALA A 402 19.11 14.15 5.17
N SER A 403 17.97 14.83 5.37
CA SER A 403 16.73 14.24 5.85
C SER A 403 16.29 13.09 4.96
N ASP A 404 15.77 12.02 5.54
CA ASP A 404 15.13 10.90 4.85
C ASP A 404 13.60 11.04 4.76
N ARG A 405 13.06 12.17 5.23
CA ARG A 405 11.62 12.52 5.18
C ARG A 405 11.30 13.32 3.92
N CYS A 406 11.45 12.70 2.77
CA CYS A 406 11.28 13.37 1.49
C CYS A 406 10.49 12.56 0.45
N TRP A 407 9.97 11.39 0.83
CA TRP A 407 9.08 10.62 -0.01
C TRP A 407 7.66 11.21 0.02
N ALA A 408 6.76 10.64 -0.76
CA ALA A 408 5.37 11.07 -0.83
C ALA A 408 4.69 11.12 0.56
N ARG A 409 3.78 12.06 0.75
CA ARG A 409 3.12 12.30 2.05
C ARG A 409 2.22 11.14 2.47
N ASP A 410 1.43 10.60 1.58
CA ASP A 410 0.63 9.39 1.77
C ASP A 410 1.02 8.38 0.70
N ALA A 411 2.15 7.70 0.94
CA ALA A 411 2.75 6.79 -0.02
C ALA A 411 1.87 5.56 -0.22
N GLY A 412 1.04 5.57 -1.25
CA GLY A 412 0.33 4.40 -1.75
C GLY A 412 1.28 3.35 -2.31
N SER A 413 0.73 2.26 -2.86
CA SER A 413 1.50 1.17 -3.48
C SER A 413 2.55 1.68 -4.47
N LEU A 414 3.55 0.85 -4.72
CA LEU A 414 4.52 1.03 -5.80
C LEU A 414 4.27 -0.05 -6.86
N SER A 415 3.93 0.34 -8.09
CA SER A 415 3.80 -0.55 -9.23
C SER A 415 4.89 -0.25 -10.23
N TYR A 416 5.70 -1.24 -10.59
CA TYR A 416 6.82 -1.06 -11.52
C TYR A 416 6.42 -1.51 -12.92
N TRP A 417 6.32 -0.57 -13.81
CA TRP A 417 6.05 -0.80 -15.23
C TRP A 417 7.38 -1.04 -15.96
N GLN A 418 7.71 -2.30 -16.21
CA GLN A 418 9.04 -2.71 -16.69
C GLN A 418 9.36 -2.14 -18.07
N GLU A 419 8.40 -2.10 -18.99
CA GLU A 419 8.55 -1.68 -20.38
C GLU A 419 8.83 -0.17 -20.50
N THR A 420 8.31 0.62 -19.56
CA THR A 420 8.60 2.07 -19.49
C THR A 420 9.73 2.41 -18.53
N GLY A 421 10.11 1.46 -17.67
CA GLY A 421 11.09 1.67 -16.61
C GLY A 421 10.60 2.57 -15.48
N GLU A 422 9.28 2.79 -15.35
CA GLU A 422 8.68 3.72 -14.40
C GLU A 422 8.04 3.01 -13.22
N VAL A 423 8.14 3.64 -12.06
CA VAL A 423 7.38 3.28 -10.86
C VAL A 423 6.22 4.24 -10.73
N TRP A 424 5.01 3.70 -10.71
CA TRP A 424 3.78 4.43 -10.47
C TRP A 424 3.37 4.33 -9.00
N SER A 425 2.88 5.44 -8.45
CA SER A 425 2.47 5.54 -7.06
C SER A 425 1.39 6.60 -6.85
N LEU A 426 0.88 6.64 -5.63
CA LEU A 426 -0.12 7.62 -5.17
C LEU A 426 0.42 8.42 -4.00
N SER A 427 0.04 9.68 -3.91
CA SER A 427 0.28 10.53 -2.74
C SER A 427 -0.91 11.45 -2.52
N ASP A 428 -1.64 11.24 -1.43
CA ASP A 428 -2.90 11.94 -1.13
C ASP A 428 -3.84 11.89 -2.35
N ARG A 429 -4.01 13.01 -3.07
CA ARG A 429 -4.88 13.12 -4.25
C ARG A 429 -4.11 13.17 -5.57
N MET A 430 -2.85 12.78 -5.56
CA MET A 430 -1.99 12.77 -6.73
C MET A 430 -1.66 11.35 -7.16
N LEU A 431 -1.79 11.08 -8.46
CA LEU A 431 -1.18 9.94 -9.14
C LEU A 431 0.14 10.43 -9.74
N PHE A 432 1.24 9.69 -9.55
CA PHE A 432 2.53 10.12 -10.07
C PHE A 432 3.38 8.94 -10.54
N ALA A 433 4.33 9.23 -11.42
CA ALA A 433 5.32 8.28 -11.92
C ALA A 433 6.71 8.88 -11.91
N LEU A 434 7.72 8.03 -11.72
CA LEU A 434 9.12 8.38 -11.82
C LEU A 434 9.94 7.17 -12.29
N PRO A 435 11.09 7.39 -12.99
CA PRO A 435 11.94 6.30 -13.42
C PRO A 435 12.51 5.52 -12.22
N LEU A 436 12.49 4.19 -12.27
CA LEU A 436 13.12 3.34 -11.25
C LEU A 436 14.61 3.65 -11.08
N ALA A 437 15.29 4.03 -12.18
CA ALA A 437 16.70 4.40 -12.15
C ALA A 437 16.97 5.68 -11.30
N GLU A 438 16.04 6.64 -11.31
CA GLU A 438 16.14 7.84 -10.45
C GLU A 438 15.91 7.48 -8.98
N LEU A 439 14.92 6.63 -8.74
CA LEU A 439 14.64 6.11 -7.42
C LEU A 439 15.86 5.36 -6.86
N ASP A 440 16.46 4.48 -7.63
CA ASP A 440 17.66 3.75 -7.25
C ASP A 440 18.85 4.66 -6.96
N ARG A 441 19.07 5.67 -7.80
CA ARG A 441 20.16 6.64 -7.63
C ARG A 441 20.02 7.46 -6.34
N SER A 442 18.80 7.76 -5.95
CA SER A 442 18.53 8.47 -4.68
C SER A 442 18.81 7.62 -3.44
N LEU A 443 18.93 6.29 -3.60
CA LEU A 443 19.14 5.32 -2.54
C LEU A 443 20.59 4.80 -2.47
N ASP A 444 21.45 5.19 -3.39
CA ASP A 444 22.88 4.82 -3.43
C ASP A 444 23.72 5.83 -2.66
#